data_251e0ce7570f0b5daa3fe24b17d0d390
#
_entry.id   251e0ce7570f0b5daa3fe24b17d0d390
#
_cell.length_a   1.000
_cell.length_b   1.000
_cell.length_c   1.000
_cell.angle_alpha   90.00
_cell.angle_beta   90.00
_cell.angle_gamma   90.00
#
_symmetry.space_group_name_H-M   'P 1'
#
loop_
_entity.id
_entity.type
_entity.pdbx_description
1 polymer ?
#
loop_
_entity_poly.entity_id
_entity_poly.type
_entity_poly.pdbx_seq_one_letter_code
_entity_poly.pdbx_strand_id
1 'polypeptide(L)'
;MPKASVKRLIECEKKDLIELVLDIEKYPEFVPFCFDAKIYENKQEGELQKIIADLTIGKGPFKDTYKSDVAFNKKTDSIYVKNIEGPLNHLTNNWTFTDKNNGITEVTFCLLYTSDAADE
;
A
#
# COMPACT_ATOMS: atom_id res chain seq x y z
N MET A 1 16.94 2.82 11.47
CA MET A 1 15.75 2.93 10.64
C MET A 1 14.77 1.81 10.95
N PRO A 2 13.60 2.14 11.48
CA PRO A 2 12.60 1.10 11.71
C PRO A 2 12.19 0.42 10.42
N LYS A 3 12.14 -0.89 10.46
CA LYS A 3 11.80 -1.69 9.30
C LYS A 3 11.02 -2.92 9.74
N ALA A 4 9.98 -3.25 9.02
CA ALA A 4 9.18 -4.44 9.28
C ALA A 4 8.90 -5.17 7.98
N SER A 5 8.88 -6.49 8.03
CA SER A 5 8.59 -7.30 6.86
C SER A 5 7.69 -8.46 7.27
N VAL A 6 6.66 -8.70 6.48
CA VAL A 6 5.70 -9.77 6.72
C VAL A 6 5.50 -10.53 5.43
N LYS A 7 5.47 -11.86 5.53
CA LYS A 7 5.25 -12.74 4.40
C LYS A 7 4.09 -13.68 4.74
N ARG A 8 3.13 -13.79 3.83
CA ARG A 8 1.94 -14.63 4.04
C ARG A 8 1.58 -15.38 2.77
N LEU A 9 1.11 -16.60 2.95
CA LEU A 9 0.51 -17.36 1.86
C LEU A 9 -1.00 -17.17 1.95
N ILE A 10 -1.60 -16.77 0.83
CA ILE A 10 -3.02 -16.46 0.80
C ILE A 10 -3.68 -17.27 -0.31
N GLU A 11 -4.80 -17.91 0.01
CA GLU A 11 -5.56 -18.71 -0.95
C GLU A 11 -6.37 -17.78 -1.85
N CYS A 12 -5.67 -17.15 -2.80
CA CYS A 12 -6.28 -16.24 -3.74
C CYS A 12 -5.34 -16.09 -4.93
N GLU A 13 -5.90 -15.89 -6.12
CA GLU A 13 -5.10 -15.66 -7.30
C GLU A 13 -4.35 -14.34 -7.18
N LYS A 14 -3.14 -14.31 -7.70
CA LYS A 14 -2.30 -13.11 -7.65
C LYS A 14 -3.01 -11.90 -8.26
N LYS A 15 -3.65 -12.09 -9.39
CA LYS A 15 -4.35 -11.02 -10.08
C LYS A 15 -5.44 -10.40 -9.19
N ASP A 16 -6.21 -11.25 -8.51
CA ASP A 16 -7.30 -10.79 -7.67
C ASP A 16 -6.78 -10.05 -6.44
N LEU A 17 -5.67 -10.51 -5.87
CA LEU A 17 -5.06 -9.84 -4.74
C LEU A 17 -4.54 -8.46 -5.13
N ILE A 18 -3.90 -8.35 -6.29
CA ILE A 18 -3.39 -7.07 -6.75
C ILE A 18 -4.55 -6.10 -6.98
N GLU A 19 -5.63 -6.57 -7.59
CA GLU A 19 -6.81 -5.73 -7.80
C GLU A 19 -7.37 -5.23 -6.47
N LEU A 20 -7.41 -6.09 -5.46
CA LEU A 20 -7.90 -5.72 -4.14
C LEU A 20 -7.04 -4.65 -3.49
N VAL A 21 -5.72 -4.80 -3.56
CA VAL A 21 -4.80 -3.84 -2.96
C VAL A 21 -4.86 -2.49 -3.66
N LEU A 22 -5.11 -2.49 -4.97
CA LEU A 22 -5.20 -1.25 -5.74
C LEU A 22 -6.57 -0.59 -5.63
N ASP A 23 -7.58 -1.28 -5.14
CA ASP A 23 -8.93 -0.75 -5.01
C ASP A 23 -9.06 0.03 -3.71
N ILE A 24 -8.32 1.13 -3.65
CA ILE A 24 -8.11 1.89 -2.42
C ILE A 24 -9.42 2.46 -1.86
N GLU A 25 -10.33 2.90 -2.72
CA GLU A 25 -11.57 3.50 -2.24
C GLU A 25 -12.50 2.50 -1.56
N LYS A 26 -12.21 1.21 -1.68
CA LYS A 26 -12.95 0.17 -0.97
C LYS A 26 -12.39 -0.15 0.40
N TYR A 27 -11.22 0.39 0.74
CA TYR A 27 -10.56 0.08 2.00
C TYR A 27 -11.44 0.29 3.24
N PRO A 28 -12.27 1.34 3.32
CA PRO A 28 -13.12 1.50 4.51
C PRO A 28 -14.07 0.34 4.74
N GLU A 29 -14.36 -0.45 3.70
CA GLU A 29 -15.30 -1.56 3.81
C GLU A 29 -14.69 -2.80 4.46
N PHE A 30 -13.36 -2.95 4.43
CA PHE A 30 -12.74 -4.16 4.95
C PHE A 30 -11.45 -3.95 5.73
N VAL A 31 -10.83 -2.77 5.65
CA VAL A 31 -9.60 -2.51 6.39
C VAL A 31 -9.94 -1.91 7.75
N PRO A 32 -9.55 -2.58 8.86
CA PRO A 32 -9.82 -2.03 10.19
C PRO A 32 -9.19 -0.65 10.37
N PHE A 33 -9.90 0.23 11.05
CA PHE A 33 -9.44 1.58 11.37
C PHE A 33 -9.27 2.49 10.16
N CYS A 34 -9.70 2.07 8.98
CA CYS A 34 -9.73 2.93 7.81
C CYS A 34 -11.15 3.50 7.69
N PHE A 35 -11.28 4.81 7.84
CA PHE A 35 -12.59 5.46 7.86
C PHE A 35 -12.97 6.06 6.52
N ASP A 36 -11.97 6.43 5.71
CA ASP A 36 -12.23 7.03 4.42
C ASP A 36 -11.03 6.80 3.52
N ALA A 37 -11.28 6.75 2.23
CA ALA A 37 -10.23 6.60 1.23
C ALA A 37 -10.70 7.29 -0.05
N LYS A 38 -9.83 8.11 -0.61
CA LYS A 38 -10.18 8.87 -1.81
C LYS A 38 -9.02 8.90 -2.79
N ILE A 39 -9.29 8.52 -4.03
CA ILE A 39 -8.32 8.58 -5.11
C ILE A 39 -8.45 9.92 -5.81
N TYR A 40 -7.34 10.66 -5.90
CA TYR A 40 -7.29 11.93 -6.61
C TYR A 40 -6.80 11.77 -8.03
N GLU A 41 -5.94 10.80 -8.26
CA GLU A 41 -5.29 10.64 -9.54
C GLU A 41 -4.98 9.16 -9.77
N ASN A 42 -5.24 8.69 -10.97
CA ASN A 42 -4.97 7.32 -11.36
C ASN A 42 -4.54 7.35 -12.82
N LYS A 43 -3.24 7.19 -13.06
CA LYS A 43 -2.66 7.29 -14.39
C LYS A 43 -1.92 6.02 -14.78
N GLN A 44 -1.99 5.69 -16.04
CA GLN A 44 -1.25 4.60 -16.63
C GLN A 44 -0.08 5.18 -17.42
N GLU A 45 1.15 4.82 -17.06
CA GLU A 45 2.35 5.29 -17.74
C GLU A 45 3.22 4.07 -18.09
N GLY A 46 3.02 3.52 -19.30
CA GLY A 46 3.75 2.33 -19.72
C GLY A 46 3.44 1.16 -18.81
N GLU A 47 4.46 0.61 -18.18
CA GLU A 47 4.30 -0.52 -17.25
C GLU A 47 3.90 -0.08 -15.85
N LEU A 48 3.83 1.21 -15.59
CA LEU A 48 3.47 1.72 -14.27
C LEU A 48 2.06 2.27 -14.24
N GLN A 49 1.34 1.93 -13.17
CA GLN A 49 0.08 2.56 -12.83
C GLN A 49 0.33 3.40 -11.60
N LYS A 50 0.06 4.70 -11.68
CA LYS A 50 0.33 5.63 -10.59
C LYS A 50 -0.96 6.17 -10.01
N ILE A 51 -1.08 6.07 -8.71
CA ILE A 51 -2.28 6.49 -7.99
C ILE A 51 -1.87 7.45 -6.87
N ILE A 52 -2.58 8.56 -6.76
CA ILE A 52 -2.46 9.46 -5.61
C ILE A 52 -3.75 9.35 -4.83
N ALA A 53 -3.65 9.00 -3.57
CA ALA A 53 -4.83 8.75 -2.75
C ALA A 53 -4.63 9.21 -1.31
N ASP A 54 -5.74 9.61 -0.67
CA ASP A 54 -5.77 9.88 0.75
C ASP A 54 -6.41 8.71 1.47
N LEU A 55 -5.81 8.32 2.59
CA LEU A 55 -6.38 7.34 3.50
C LEU A 55 -6.55 8.00 4.87
N THR A 56 -7.75 7.98 5.41
CA THR A 56 -8.02 8.46 6.75
C THR A 56 -8.07 7.27 7.69
N ILE A 57 -7.09 7.18 8.55
CA ILE A 57 -6.87 6.04 9.43
C ILE A 57 -6.80 6.54 10.86
N GLY A 58 -7.33 5.76 11.78
CA GLY A 58 -7.25 6.12 13.18
C GLY A 58 -8.12 5.27 14.06
N LYS A 59 -8.22 5.68 15.33
CA LYS A 59 -9.00 4.95 16.31
C LYS A 59 -9.63 5.99 17.25
N GLY A 60 -10.96 5.89 17.41
CA GLY A 60 -11.70 6.83 18.22
C GLY A 60 -11.56 8.26 17.71
N PRO A 61 -11.22 9.21 18.57
CA PRO A 61 -11.05 10.60 18.12
C PRO A 61 -9.72 10.87 17.43
N PHE A 62 -8.82 9.89 17.40
CA PHE A 62 -7.48 10.07 16.84
C PHE A 62 -7.44 9.56 15.41
N LYS A 63 -7.76 10.43 14.47
CA LYS A 63 -7.75 10.12 13.04
C LYS A 63 -6.79 11.05 12.33
N ASP A 64 -6.03 10.50 11.40
CA ASP A 64 -5.12 11.26 10.55
C ASP A 64 -5.32 10.86 9.10
N THR A 65 -5.09 11.81 8.21
CA THR A 65 -5.18 11.56 6.79
C THR A 65 -3.77 11.51 6.21
N TYR A 66 -3.50 10.43 5.47
CA TYR A 66 -2.20 10.18 4.86
C TYR A 66 -2.37 10.24 3.35
N LYS A 67 -1.65 11.14 2.70
CA LYS A 67 -1.63 11.15 1.24
C LYS A 67 -0.51 10.24 0.76
N SER A 68 -0.85 9.32 -0.11
CA SER A 68 0.06 8.30 -0.60
C SER A 68 0.22 8.36 -2.10
N ASP A 69 1.47 8.16 -2.54
CA ASP A 69 1.82 8.00 -3.94
C ASP A 69 2.05 6.50 -4.15
N VAL A 70 1.17 5.87 -4.91
CA VAL A 70 1.18 4.43 -5.13
C VAL A 70 1.62 4.15 -6.56
N ALA A 71 2.63 3.32 -6.71
CA ALA A 71 3.11 2.91 -8.03
C ALA A 71 3.04 1.40 -8.17
N PHE A 72 2.20 0.92 -9.07
CA PHE A 72 2.11 -0.50 -9.39
C PHE A 72 2.92 -0.76 -10.66
N ASN A 73 3.91 -1.65 -10.54
CA ASN A 73 4.73 -2.06 -11.68
C ASN A 73 4.19 -3.37 -12.22
N LYS A 74 3.57 -3.32 -13.39
CA LYS A 74 2.96 -4.50 -14.00
C LYS A 74 3.97 -5.54 -14.43
N LYS A 75 5.19 -5.13 -14.71
CA LYS A 75 6.22 -6.04 -15.16
C LYS A 75 6.74 -6.91 -14.03
N THR A 76 6.82 -6.36 -12.82
CA THR A 76 7.36 -7.09 -11.67
C THR A 76 6.29 -7.51 -10.68
N ASP A 77 5.03 -7.16 -10.91
CA ASP A 77 3.91 -7.42 -10.00
C ASP A 77 4.23 -6.93 -8.59
N SER A 78 4.70 -5.69 -8.51
CA SER A 78 5.03 -5.08 -7.22
C SER A 78 4.36 -3.73 -7.08
N ILE A 79 4.04 -3.37 -5.83
CA ILE A 79 3.43 -2.09 -5.52
C ILE A 79 4.35 -1.37 -4.54
N TYR A 80 4.71 -0.16 -4.88
CA TYR A 80 5.53 0.69 -4.02
C TYR A 80 4.68 1.88 -3.58
N VAL A 81 4.63 2.11 -2.27
CA VAL A 81 3.84 3.19 -1.69
C VAL A 81 4.75 4.13 -0.92
N LYS A 82 4.62 5.41 -1.19
CA LYS A 82 5.35 6.44 -0.47
C LYS A 82 4.34 7.42 0.11
N ASN A 83 4.39 7.63 1.42
CA ASN A 83 3.55 8.64 2.05
C ASN A 83 4.17 10.01 1.77
N ILE A 84 3.40 10.91 1.16
CA ILE A 84 3.91 12.22 0.75
C ILE A 84 3.38 13.36 1.60
N GLU A 85 2.28 13.15 2.31
CA GLU A 85 1.74 14.11 3.29
C GLU A 85 1.13 13.37 4.44
N GLY A 86 1.17 13.99 5.61
CA GLY A 86 0.60 13.43 6.81
C GLY A 86 1.67 13.17 7.86
N PRO A 87 1.28 12.61 9.00
CA PRO A 87 2.21 12.44 10.13
C PRO A 87 3.35 11.46 9.85
N LEU A 88 3.21 10.59 8.84
CA LEU A 88 4.24 9.61 8.52
C LEU A 88 4.76 9.80 7.10
N ASN A 89 5.15 11.03 6.78
CA ASN A 89 5.58 11.35 5.41
C ASN A 89 6.93 10.76 5.02
N HIS A 90 7.60 10.08 5.94
CA HIS A 90 8.84 9.34 5.63
C HIS A 90 8.62 7.84 5.59
N LEU A 91 7.38 7.43 5.56
CA LEU A 91 7.03 6.02 5.52
C LEU A 91 6.91 5.56 4.08
N THR A 92 7.56 4.45 3.76
CA THR A 92 7.36 3.78 2.48
C THR A 92 7.01 2.34 2.73
N ASN A 93 6.29 1.72 1.80
CA ASN A 93 6.06 0.29 1.87
C ASN A 93 6.10 -0.32 0.48
N ASN A 94 6.40 -1.59 0.44
CA ASN A 94 6.55 -2.31 -0.81
C ASN A 94 5.84 -3.65 -0.70
N TRP A 95 5.06 -3.96 -1.73
CA TRP A 95 4.31 -5.21 -1.80
C TRP A 95 4.80 -6.01 -2.99
N THR A 96 5.08 -7.28 -2.77
CA THR A 96 5.39 -8.18 -3.88
C THR A 96 4.46 -9.38 -3.80
N PHE A 97 4.13 -9.93 -4.97
CA PHE A 97 3.16 -11.01 -5.10
C PHE A 97 3.78 -12.10 -5.93
N THR A 98 3.89 -13.29 -5.38
CA THR A 98 4.48 -14.43 -6.04
C THR A 98 3.49 -15.57 -6.14
N ASP A 99 3.20 -16.01 -7.35
CA ASP A 99 2.30 -17.14 -7.58
C ASP A 99 2.97 -18.42 -7.11
N LYS A 100 2.29 -19.16 -6.23
CA LYS A 100 2.79 -20.43 -5.70
C LYS A 100 2.02 -21.63 -6.23
N ASN A 101 1.18 -21.41 -7.24
CA ASN A 101 0.33 -22.43 -7.88
C ASN A 101 -0.89 -22.80 -7.04
N ASN A 102 -1.84 -23.44 -7.69
CA ASN A 102 -3.09 -23.91 -7.06
C ASN A 102 -3.91 -22.81 -6.39
N GLY A 103 -3.88 -21.60 -6.97
CA GLY A 103 -4.66 -20.50 -6.42
C GLY A 103 -4.09 -19.93 -5.14
N ILE A 104 -2.80 -20.14 -4.88
CA ILE A 104 -2.12 -19.62 -3.69
C ILE A 104 -1.10 -18.59 -4.11
N THR A 105 -1.10 -17.45 -3.46
CA THR A 105 -0.15 -16.38 -3.72
C THR A 105 0.61 -16.05 -2.45
N GLU A 106 1.92 -15.89 -2.57
CA GLU A 106 2.74 -15.40 -1.46
C GLU A 106 2.83 -13.89 -1.57
N VAL A 107 2.38 -13.21 -0.52
CA VAL A 107 2.43 -11.75 -0.44
C VAL A 107 3.51 -11.37 0.55
N THR A 108 4.43 -10.54 0.11
CA THR A 108 5.47 -9.98 0.97
C THR A 108 5.23 -8.48 1.10
N PHE A 109 5.11 -8.02 2.33
CA PHE A 109 4.89 -6.62 2.64
C PHE A 109 6.06 -6.12 3.47
N CYS A 110 6.76 -5.10 2.97
CA CYS A 110 7.88 -4.47 3.67
C CYS A 110 7.55 -3.02 3.95
N LEU A 111 7.77 -2.63 5.20
CA LEU A 111 7.54 -1.27 5.66
C LEU A 111 8.86 -0.68 6.10
N LEU A 112 9.17 0.52 5.63
CA LEU A 112 10.38 1.23 6.01
C LEU A 112 9.99 2.65 6.41
N TYR A 113 10.38 3.02 7.62
CA TYR A 113 10.19 4.37 8.10
C TYR A 113 11.53 5.05 8.26
N THR A 114 11.71 6.18 7.58
CA THR A 114 12.90 6.99 7.74
C THR A 114 12.50 8.31 8.38
N SER A 115 13.18 8.67 9.43
CA SER A 115 12.89 9.88 10.18
C SER A 115 13.92 10.95 9.87
N ASP A 116 13.47 12.20 9.74
CA ASP A 116 14.41 13.31 9.58
C ASP A 116 15.37 13.39 10.74
N ALA A 117 14.87 13.08 11.92
CA ALA A 117 15.69 13.13 13.12
C ALA A 117 16.82 12.10 13.06
N ALA A 118 16.61 11.02 12.32
CA ALA A 118 17.66 10.00 12.20
C ALA A 118 18.82 10.47 11.35
N ASP A 119 18.65 11.56 10.65
CA ASP A 119 19.69 12.08 9.78
C ASP A 119 20.79 12.80 10.54
N GLU A 120 20.56 13.03 11.79
CA GLU A 120 21.54 13.70 12.63
C GLU A 120 22.70 12.82 12.96
#